data_bc5ec063593dccee6c5c26d615525825
#
_entry.id   bc5ec063593dccee6c5c26d615525825
#
_cell.length_a   1.000
_cell.length_b   1.000
_cell.length_c   1.000
_cell.angle_alpha   90.00
_cell.angle_beta   90.00
_cell.angle_gamma   90.00
#
_symmetry.space_group_name_H-M   'P 1'
#
loop_
_entity.id
_entity.type
_entity.pdbx_description
1 polymer ?
#
loop_
_entity_poly.entity_id
_entity_poly.type
_entity_poly.pdbx_seq_one_letter_code
_entity_poly.pdbx_strand_id
1 'polypeptide(L)'
;ADLHTECPDLYPIETKDGVKWVLSRGGRFYKVGDFKQVDGKWKFVADEAYKNSDGVMNFGKDSYAAMTYYVQDFGTQENPTIPEIIEGNWMNTWDDYCNKVADTVGQNFNGTYNLNLKVGLKQENGKYVLTQTPISEYESLRDAENKISYKDVTISEDNDLLKDFAKDTYEIVAKFKPSEKTKKVGFRLRKNQNDTEYTDVIYDLENEKLSIDRSKSGKIISQEFKKINEQSNVKKNEDGSVELHIYVDKASVEVFSSNNTAAGANQIFPTPTSLGASVLVEGDPVKADIDIYPMKSIWTDKEELTDVESVGSMQNENQILYAGDSVELSAYVFPISMDQTITWDVTEGKDVVSIKESDGKAVVTALKSGKATVTASSKSDPSKKKIFTINVKENNFKTNIKKFVNVSGNWTIDGEVLSDSNQSANDFYMSEDAIVNEKSTIETDMAFTNGLVNLIFASSSTDPNGAYCIQFAPNSKNVRLFRILH
;
A
#
# COMPACT_ATOMS: atom_id res chain seq x y z
N ALA A 1 -0.69 -20.64 25.67
CA ALA A 1 -1.01 -19.88 24.47
C ALA A 1 -0.11 -20.40 23.36
N ASP A 2 -0.70 -20.83 22.27
CA ASP A 2 0.07 -21.16 21.06
C ASP A 2 0.55 -19.84 20.45
N LEU A 3 1.78 -19.47 20.78
CA LEU A 3 2.45 -18.28 20.23
C LEU A 3 3.09 -18.65 18.87
N HIS A 4 2.30 -19.10 17.91
CA HIS A 4 2.78 -19.42 16.58
C HIS A 4 2.98 -18.21 15.66
N THR A 5 3.18 -17.02 16.24
CA THR A 5 3.25 -15.79 15.46
C THR A 5 4.50 -15.01 15.80
N GLU A 6 5.00 -14.31 14.80
CA GLU A 6 6.09 -13.35 14.89
C GLU A 6 5.74 -12.17 15.80
N CYS A 7 6.75 -11.47 16.28
CA CYS A 7 6.64 -10.23 17.04
C CYS A 7 5.64 -10.32 18.21
N PRO A 8 5.78 -11.31 19.12
CA PRO A 8 4.97 -11.28 20.34
C PRO A 8 5.45 -10.14 21.24
N ASP A 9 4.50 -9.39 21.79
CA ASP A 9 4.80 -8.34 22.77
C ASP A 9 3.87 -8.47 23.97
N LEU A 10 4.34 -8.09 25.16
CA LEU A 10 3.61 -8.25 26.41
C LEU A 10 3.87 -7.05 27.31
N TYR A 11 2.86 -6.26 27.54
CA TYR A 11 2.98 -5.03 28.29
C TYR A 11 1.81 -4.79 29.25
N PRO A 12 2.06 -4.11 30.41
CA PRO A 12 1.04 -3.75 31.38
C PRO A 12 0.38 -2.43 31.01
N ILE A 13 -0.90 -2.31 31.29
CA ILE A 13 -1.64 -1.05 31.20
C ILE A 13 -2.43 -0.83 32.49
N GLU A 14 -2.27 0.36 33.08
CA GLU A 14 -3.07 0.77 34.20
C GLU A 14 -4.52 1.04 33.80
N THR A 15 -5.46 0.49 34.55
CA THR A 15 -6.90 0.67 34.35
C THR A 15 -7.55 1.08 35.66
N LYS A 16 -8.80 1.49 35.62
CA LYS A 16 -9.57 1.79 36.82
C LYS A 16 -9.72 0.61 37.80
N ASP A 17 -9.60 -0.62 37.27
CA ASP A 17 -9.75 -1.87 38.04
C ASP A 17 -8.39 -2.50 38.39
N GLY A 18 -7.29 -1.75 38.25
CA GLY A 18 -5.91 -2.20 38.45
C GLY A 18 -5.17 -2.44 37.13
N VAL A 19 -4.00 -3.08 37.23
CA VAL A 19 -3.16 -3.34 36.05
C VAL A 19 -3.71 -4.54 35.27
N LYS A 20 -3.89 -4.35 33.97
CA LYS A 20 -4.16 -5.40 32.99
C LYS A 20 -2.94 -5.60 32.09
N TRP A 21 -2.80 -6.80 31.54
CA TRP A 21 -1.75 -7.13 30.61
C TRP A 21 -2.30 -7.32 29.21
N VAL A 22 -1.62 -6.77 28.25
CA VAL A 22 -1.90 -6.96 26.83
C VAL A 22 -0.82 -7.88 26.25
N LEU A 23 -1.24 -8.97 25.62
CA LEU A 23 -0.40 -9.84 24.83
C LEU A 23 -0.74 -9.63 23.36
N SER A 24 0.13 -8.98 22.63
CA SER A 24 -0.02 -8.80 21.18
C SER A 24 0.79 -9.82 20.39
N ARG A 25 0.44 -9.97 19.11
CA ARG A 25 1.10 -10.90 18.20
C ARG A 25 1.00 -10.41 16.74
N GLY A 26 2.12 -10.51 16.04
CA GLY A 26 2.24 -10.05 14.65
C GLY A 26 1.97 -8.56 14.48
N GLY A 27 1.80 -7.81 15.59
CA GLY A 27 1.38 -6.42 15.57
C GLY A 27 -0.01 -6.17 15.01
N ARG A 28 -0.87 -7.22 14.95
CA ARG A 28 -2.22 -7.11 14.38
C ARG A 28 -3.33 -7.56 15.32
N PHE A 29 -3.00 -8.47 16.23
CA PHE A 29 -3.97 -9.08 17.13
C PHE A 29 -3.51 -8.98 18.57
N TYR A 30 -4.45 -8.89 19.50
CA TYR A 30 -4.15 -8.83 20.92
C TYR A 30 -5.13 -9.63 21.77
N LYS A 31 -4.69 -9.96 22.97
CA LYS A 31 -5.51 -10.45 24.07
C LYS A 31 -5.26 -9.59 25.30
N VAL A 32 -6.31 -9.35 26.10
CA VAL A 32 -6.19 -8.75 27.44
C VAL A 32 -6.33 -9.85 28.47
N GLY A 33 -5.58 -9.77 29.54
CA GLY A 33 -5.61 -10.75 30.62
C GLY A 33 -4.78 -10.36 31.84
N ASP A 34 -4.50 -11.34 32.67
CA ASP A 34 -3.74 -11.19 33.91
C ASP A 34 -2.73 -12.31 34.08
N PHE A 35 -1.71 -12.08 34.88
CA PHE A 35 -0.86 -13.15 35.41
C PHE A 35 -1.55 -13.84 36.57
N LYS A 36 -1.67 -15.17 36.50
CA LYS A 36 -2.23 -16.03 37.55
C LYS A 36 -1.32 -17.22 37.84
N GLN A 37 -1.31 -17.69 39.08
CA GLN A 37 -0.65 -18.95 39.40
C GLN A 37 -1.49 -20.12 38.90
N VAL A 38 -0.92 -20.91 38.00
CA VAL A 38 -1.53 -22.14 37.46
C VAL A 38 -0.47 -23.26 37.60
N ASP A 39 -0.82 -24.29 38.34
CA ASP A 39 0.11 -25.41 38.69
C ASP A 39 1.43 -24.91 39.29
N GLY A 40 1.36 -23.92 40.20
CA GLY A 40 2.52 -23.35 40.87
C GLY A 40 3.43 -22.46 40.02
N LYS A 41 3.03 -22.14 38.80
CA LYS A 41 3.77 -21.24 37.87
C LYS A 41 2.93 -20.04 37.51
N TRP A 42 3.55 -18.88 37.41
CA TRP A 42 2.92 -17.70 36.86
C TRP A 42 2.70 -17.86 35.36
N LYS A 43 1.47 -17.69 34.91
CA LYS A 43 1.09 -17.75 33.49
C LYS A 43 0.18 -16.59 33.14
N PHE A 44 0.34 -16.06 31.94
CA PHE A 44 -0.66 -15.15 31.37
C PHE A 44 -1.95 -15.91 31.10
N VAL A 45 -3.06 -15.44 31.64
CA VAL A 45 -4.40 -16.01 31.46
C VAL A 45 -5.27 -14.93 30.84
N ALA A 46 -5.68 -15.14 29.58
CA ALA A 46 -6.57 -14.21 28.90
C ALA A 46 -7.92 -14.10 29.62
N ASP A 47 -8.49 -12.92 29.63
CA ASP A 47 -9.84 -12.67 30.08
C ASP A 47 -10.84 -13.50 29.26
N GLU A 48 -12.00 -13.82 29.80
CA GLU A 48 -12.98 -14.73 29.17
C GLU A 48 -13.36 -14.26 27.76
N ALA A 49 -13.46 -12.93 27.55
CA ALA A 49 -13.77 -12.34 26.24
C ALA A 49 -12.69 -12.62 25.17
N TYR A 50 -11.47 -12.97 25.58
CA TYR A 50 -10.32 -13.24 24.71
C TYR A 50 -9.88 -14.70 24.70
N LYS A 51 -10.62 -15.58 25.34
CA LYS A 51 -10.29 -17.01 25.45
C LYS A 51 -10.24 -17.69 24.08
N ASN A 52 -11.23 -17.42 23.24
CA ASN A 52 -11.40 -18.07 21.93
C ASN A 52 -11.33 -17.10 20.75
N SER A 53 -11.03 -15.82 21.00
CA SER A 53 -10.93 -14.80 19.96
C SER A 53 -9.86 -13.78 20.33
N ASP A 54 -9.34 -13.10 19.34
CA ASP A 54 -8.41 -11.98 19.51
C ASP A 54 -9.15 -10.66 19.25
N GLY A 55 -8.65 -9.57 19.84
CA GLY A 55 -8.94 -8.23 19.39
C GLY A 55 -8.07 -7.88 18.17
N VAL A 56 -8.53 -6.93 17.39
CA VAL A 56 -7.80 -6.39 16.24
C VAL A 56 -7.13 -5.09 16.66
N MET A 57 -5.81 -4.96 16.44
CA MET A 57 -5.07 -3.75 16.74
C MET A 57 -5.24 -2.71 15.64
N ASN A 58 -5.13 -3.14 14.37
CA ASN A 58 -5.25 -2.28 13.22
C ASN A 58 -6.00 -2.99 12.11
N PHE A 59 -7.08 -2.37 11.60
CA PHE A 59 -7.88 -2.97 10.54
C PHE A 59 -7.34 -2.67 9.15
N GLY A 60 -6.48 -1.66 9.02
CA GLY A 60 -5.77 -1.36 7.78
C GLY A 60 -4.80 -2.48 7.43
N LYS A 61 -4.54 -2.66 6.15
CA LYS A 61 -3.68 -3.74 5.65
C LYS A 61 -2.21 -3.49 5.98
N ASP A 62 -1.81 -2.23 6.01
CA ASP A 62 -0.41 -1.83 6.13
C ASP A 62 -0.06 -1.42 7.57
N SER A 63 -0.20 -2.37 8.46
CA SER A 63 0.29 -2.29 9.84
C SER A 63 0.69 -3.69 10.30
N TYR A 64 1.97 -3.91 10.52
CA TYR A 64 2.52 -5.20 10.92
C TYR A 64 3.69 -5.04 11.90
N ALA A 65 4.03 -6.13 12.60
CA ALA A 65 5.19 -6.22 13.49
C ALA A 65 5.22 -5.12 14.56
N ALA A 66 4.04 -4.73 15.11
CA ALA A 66 3.99 -3.75 16.19
C ALA A 66 4.83 -4.21 17.37
N MET A 67 5.65 -3.30 17.86
CA MET A 67 6.43 -3.45 19.08
C MET A 67 6.26 -2.21 19.94
N THR A 68 6.24 -2.41 21.25
CA THR A 68 6.08 -1.32 22.19
C THR A 68 7.41 -0.88 22.81
N TYR A 69 7.45 0.37 23.20
CA TYR A 69 8.51 0.95 24.00
C TYR A 69 7.90 1.81 25.12
N TYR A 70 8.71 2.09 26.13
CA TYR A 70 8.26 2.76 27.34
C TYR A 70 8.85 4.15 27.41
N VAL A 71 8.01 5.13 27.76
CA VAL A 71 8.47 6.53 27.89
C VAL A 71 9.31 6.72 29.15
N GLN A 72 9.09 5.88 30.16
CA GLN A 72 9.80 5.94 31.45
C GLN A 72 9.99 4.55 32.04
N ASP A 73 10.85 4.41 33.05
CA ASP A 73 11.11 3.15 33.73
C ASP A 73 9.90 2.64 34.52
N PHE A 74 9.85 1.31 34.72
CA PHE A 74 8.84 0.64 35.55
C PHE A 74 8.96 0.96 37.07
N GLY A 75 9.87 1.81 37.46
CA GLY A 75 10.15 2.08 38.84
C GLY A 75 10.99 0.97 39.51
N THR A 76 10.87 0.85 40.83
CA THR A 76 11.55 -0.19 41.62
C THR A 76 10.56 -1.25 42.10
N GLN A 77 11.08 -2.37 42.60
CA GLN A 77 10.22 -3.40 43.22
C GLN A 77 9.43 -2.87 44.40
N GLU A 78 9.99 -1.90 45.13
CA GLU A 78 9.36 -1.26 46.32
C GLU A 78 8.35 -0.19 45.89
N ASN A 79 8.61 0.51 44.78
CA ASN A 79 7.76 1.55 44.24
C ASN A 79 7.57 1.30 42.71
N PRO A 80 6.74 0.33 42.30
CA PRO A 80 6.49 0.03 40.93
C PRO A 80 5.69 1.16 40.26
N THR A 81 6.04 1.50 39.03
CA THR A 81 5.29 2.42 38.18
C THR A 81 4.88 1.70 36.92
N ILE A 82 3.72 2.02 36.37
CA ILE A 82 3.31 1.56 35.04
C ILE A 82 3.62 2.70 34.06
N PRO A 83 4.61 2.52 33.17
CA PRO A 83 4.99 3.59 32.25
C PRO A 83 3.92 3.78 31.17
N GLU A 84 3.96 4.95 30.53
CA GLU A 84 3.24 5.15 29.29
C GLU A 84 3.84 4.24 28.20
N ILE A 85 2.97 3.54 27.50
CA ILE A 85 3.34 2.57 26.47
C ILE A 85 3.08 3.18 25.09
N ILE A 86 4.09 3.20 24.27
CA ILE A 86 4.01 3.67 22.87
C ILE A 86 4.25 2.50 21.96
N GLU A 87 3.45 2.40 20.92
CA GLU A 87 3.51 1.39 19.87
C GLU A 87 4.09 1.98 18.58
N GLY A 88 5.02 1.26 17.98
CA GLY A 88 5.54 1.54 16.64
C GLY A 88 5.28 0.36 15.71
N ASN A 89 4.88 0.63 14.48
CA ASN A 89 4.49 -0.37 13.50
C ASN A 89 5.25 -0.21 12.18
N TRP A 90 5.40 -1.30 11.46
CA TRP A 90 5.83 -1.29 10.07
C TRP A 90 4.61 -1.09 9.15
N MET A 91 4.61 0.03 8.40
CA MET A 91 3.57 0.31 7.40
C MET A 91 3.84 -0.49 6.14
N ASN A 92 3.50 -1.75 6.17
CA ASN A 92 3.51 -2.68 5.06
C ASN A 92 2.77 -3.97 5.47
N THR A 93 2.80 -4.98 4.60
CA THR A 93 2.23 -6.30 4.84
C THR A 93 3.05 -7.38 4.14
N TRP A 94 3.05 -8.60 4.64
CA TRP A 94 3.66 -9.75 3.97
C TRP A 94 2.79 -10.34 2.84
N ASP A 95 1.64 -9.75 2.57
CA ASP A 95 0.80 -10.18 1.44
C ASP A 95 1.47 -9.89 0.09
N ASP A 96 0.76 -10.12 -0.99
CA ASP A 96 1.28 -10.21 -2.35
C ASP A 96 1.99 -8.95 -2.88
N TYR A 97 1.90 -7.80 -2.20
CA TYR A 97 2.51 -6.55 -2.67
C TYR A 97 3.70 -6.05 -1.84
N CYS A 98 4.08 -6.71 -0.75
CA CYS A 98 5.16 -6.29 0.14
C CYS A 98 6.43 -5.81 -0.61
N ASN A 99 6.91 -6.60 -1.54
CA ASN A 99 8.14 -6.35 -2.29
C ASN A 99 7.92 -5.68 -3.66
N LYS A 100 6.67 -5.33 -3.98
CA LYS A 100 6.31 -4.77 -5.29
C LYS A 100 6.21 -3.24 -5.29
N VAL A 101 6.17 -2.62 -4.11
CA VAL A 101 5.95 -1.18 -3.97
C VAL A 101 7.04 -0.39 -4.66
N ALA A 102 8.30 -0.66 -4.35
CA ALA A 102 9.44 0.07 -4.90
C ALA A 102 9.42 0.10 -6.43
N ASP A 103 9.32 -1.07 -7.06
CA ASP A 103 9.31 -1.19 -8.52
C ASP A 103 8.07 -0.58 -9.16
N THR A 104 6.91 -0.69 -8.49
CA THR A 104 5.64 -0.22 -9.05
C THR A 104 5.52 1.30 -9.03
N VAL A 105 6.02 1.95 -7.97
CA VAL A 105 5.89 3.41 -7.79
C VAL A 105 7.18 4.17 -8.03
N GLY A 106 8.26 3.49 -8.42
CA GLY A 106 9.54 4.13 -8.78
C GLY A 106 10.34 4.67 -7.60
N GLN A 107 10.15 4.12 -6.39
CA GLN A 107 10.97 4.43 -5.21
C GLN A 107 12.01 3.33 -4.97
N ASN A 108 12.98 3.59 -4.10
CA ASN A 108 14.09 2.67 -3.81
C ASN A 108 13.97 1.97 -2.45
N PHE A 109 12.78 1.94 -1.86
CA PHE A 109 12.49 1.28 -0.59
C PHE A 109 11.07 0.69 -0.61
N ASN A 110 10.81 -0.29 0.26
CA ASN A 110 9.49 -0.90 0.48
C ASN A 110 9.03 -0.66 1.92
N GLY A 111 7.82 -0.12 2.06
CA GLY A 111 7.24 0.18 3.36
C GLY A 111 7.83 1.42 4.03
N THR A 112 7.20 1.81 5.13
CA THR A 112 7.58 2.95 5.96
C THR A 112 7.15 2.67 7.41
N TYR A 113 7.18 3.65 8.28
CA TYR A 113 6.62 3.55 9.64
C TYR A 113 5.21 4.14 9.69
N ASN A 114 4.32 3.50 10.47
CA ASN A 114 3.07 4.11 10.90
C ASN A 114 3.34 5.22 11.92
N LEU A 115 2.32 6.01 12.21
CA LEU A 115 2.37 6.91 13.36
C LEU A 115 2.63 6.12 14.64
N ASN A 116 3.43 6.69 15.52
CA ASN A 116 3.59 6.16 16.88
C ASN A 116 2.30 6.40 17.67
N LEU A 117 1.84 5.36 18.36
CA LEU A 117 0.56 5.37 19.04
C LEU A 117 0.72 5.14 20.53
N LYS A 118 0.17 6.01 21.34
CA LYS A 118 -0.06 5.72 22.77
C LYS A 118 -1.14 4.66 22.87
N VAL A 119 -0.82 3.55 23.52
CA VAL A 119 -1.78 2.46 23.74
C VAL A 119 -2.36 2.51 25.17
N GLY A 120 -3.64 2.16 25.26
CA GLY A 120 -4.38 2.12 26.51
C GLY A 120 -5.45 1.05 26.48
N LEU A 121 -6.24 0.97 27.53
CA LEU A 121 -7.40 0.09 27.63
C LEU A 121 -8.64 0.85 28.04
N LYS A 122 -9.74 0.64 27.33
CA LYS A 122 -11.07 1.16 27.67
C LYS A 122 -12.02 0.00 27.94
N GLN A 123 -12.91 0.16 28.91
CA GLN A 123 -13.94 -0.84 29.15
C GLN A 123 -15.16 -0.57 28.26
N GLU A 124 -15.52 -1.55 27.45
CA GLU A 124 -16.73 -1.56 26.61
C GLU A 124 -17.53 -2.84 26.86
N ASN A 125 -18.81 -2.71 27.23
CA ASN A 125 -19.70 -3.84 27.50
C ASN A 125 -19.11 -4.92 28.42
N GLY A 126 -18.38 -4.49 29.45
CA GLY A 126 -17.78 -5.37 30.46
C GLY A 126 -16.47 -6.05 30.04
N LYS A 127 -15.92 -5.72 28.87
CA LYS A 127 -14.62 -6.20 28.45
C LYS A 127 -13.66 -5.02 28.24
N TYR A 128 -12.37 -5.22 28.49
CA TYR A 128 -11.34 -4.26 28.14
C TYR A 128 -10.97 -4.39 26.67
N VAL A 129 -11.00 -3.28 25.93
CA VAL A 129 -10.56 -3.19 24.53
C VAL A 129 -9.37 -2.25 24.42
N LEU A 130 -8.47 -2.52 23.49
CA LEU A 130 -7.30 -1.68 23.24
C LEU A 130 -7.75 -0.33 22.66
N THR A 131 -7.11 0.73 23.13
CA THR A 131 -7.21 2.06 22.54
C THR A 131 -5.87 2.47 21.97
N GLN A 132 -5.89 3.13 20.81
CA GLN A 132 -4.70 3.59 20.11
C GLN A 132 -4.90 5.05 19.72
N THR A 133 -4.05 5.92 20.24
CA THR A 133 -4.11 7.37 20.00
C THR A 133 -2.77 7.84 19.47
N PRO A 134 -2.71 8.59 18.37
CA PRO A 134 -1.47 9.23 17.94
C PRO A 134 -0.84 10.01 19.10
N ILE A 135 0.48 9.93 19.23
CA ILE A 135 1.18 10.66 20.29
C ILE A 135 0.99 12.17 20.13
N SER A 136 0.89 12.88 21.25
CA SER A 136 0.61 14.33 21.28
C SER A 136 1.70 15.18 20.63
N GLU A 137 2.91 14.66 20.50
CA GLU A 137 4.05 15.31 19.87
C GLU A 137 3.78 15.69 18.41
N TYR A 138 2.91 14.94 17.73
CA TYR A 138 2.49 15.29 16.35
C TYR A 138 1.73 16.60 16.27
N GLU A 139 1.11 17.06 17.36
CA GLU A 139 0.44 18.37 17.39
C GLU A 139 1.41 19.54 17.18
N SER A 140 2.69 19.35 17.52
CA SER A 140 3.74 20.35 17.27
C SER A 140 4.03 20.56 15.78
N LEU A 141 3.65 19.61 14.94
CA LEU A 141 3.79 19.68 13.48
C LEU A 141 2.61 20.39 12.81
N ARG A 142 1.53 20.71 13.54
CA ARG A 142 0.38 21.43 12.99
C ARG A 142 0.79 22.82 12.54
N ASP A 143 0.46 23.18 11.31
CA ASP A 143 0.50 24.55 10.84
C ASP A 143 -0.78 25.28 11.29
N ALA A 144 -0.74 25.80 12.50
CA ALA A 144 -1.90 26.42 13.12
C ALA A 144 -2.34 27.73 12.42
N GLU A 145 -1.43 28.40 11.72
CA GLU A 145 -1.72 29.64 11.00
C GLU A 145 -2.56 29.39 9.74
N ASN A 146 -2.35 28.24 9.09
CA ASN A 146 -3.07 27.81 7.91
C ASN A 146 -4.18 26.80 8.20
N LYS A 147 -4.59 26.68 9.46
CA LYS A 147 -5.70 25.83 9.88
C LYS A 147 -6.99 26.20 9.15
N ILE A 148 -7.71 25.20 8.65
CA ILE A 148 -9.07 25.34 8.14
C ILE A 148 -10.03 24.83 9.23
N SER A 149 -11.04 25.64 9.57
CA SER A 149 -11.96 25.29 10.67
C SER A 149 -13.40 25.60 10.30
N TYR A 150 -14.25 24.62 10.49
CA TYR A 150 -15.71 24.73 10.36
C TYR A 150 -16.33 24.32 11.71
N LYS A 151 -17.24 25.14 12.24
CA LYS A 151 -17.91 24.89 13.51
C LYS A 151 -19.42 24.88 13.33
N ASP A 152 -20.09 23.88 13.85
CA ASP A 152 -21.53 23.65 13.79
C ASP A 152 -22.11 23.79 12.37
N VAL A 153 -21.30 23.42 11.36
CA VAL A 153 -21.70 23.52 9.96
C VAL A 153 -22.65 22.37 9.61
N THR A 154 -23.69 22.68 8.81
CA THR A 154 -24.58 21.65 8.28
C THR A 154 -24.09 21.21 6.91
N ILE A 155 -23.85 19.90 6.74
CA ILE A 155 -23.27 19.31 5.54
C ILE A 155 -24.28 18.35 4.94
N SER A 156 -24.62 18.55 3.67
CA SER A 156 -25.46 17.65 2.85
C SER A 156 -24.61 16.83 1.89
N GLU A 157 -25.24 15.89 1.19
CA GLU A 157 -24.58 15.04 0.19
C GLU A 157 -23.92 15.89 -0.93
N ASP A 158 -24.60 16.94 -1.40
CA ASP A 158 -24.12 17.82 -2.48
C ASP A 158 -23.26 19.00 -1.97
N ASN A 159 -22.48 18.79 -0.88
CA ASN A 159 -21.65 19.86 -0.35
C ASN A 159 -20.38 20.09 -1.18
N ASP A 160 -19.93 21.34 -1.17
CA ASP A 160 -18.67 21.79 -1.79
C ASP A 160 -17.69 22.38 -0.75
N LEU A 161 -17.83 21.99 0.52
CA LEU A 161 -17.14 22.58 1.66
C LEU A 161 -15.61 22.64 1.48
N LEU A 162 -15.03 21.64 0.84
CA LEU A 162 -13.59 21.52 0.61
C LEU A 162 -13.21 21.67 -0.88
N LYS A 163 -14.02 22.37 -1.68
CA LYS A 163 -13.79 22.51 -3.14
C LYS A 163 -12.43 23.12 -3.50
N ASP A 164 -11.95 24.06 -2.67
CA ASP A 164 -10.68 24.76 -2.88
C ASP A 164 -9.52 24.15 -2.09
N PHE A 165 -9.75 22.98 -1.45
CA PHE A 165 -8.73 22.30 -0.68
C PHE A 165 -7.68 21.67 -1.60
N ALA A 166 -6.40 21.96 -1.33
CA ALA A 166 -5.27 21.46 -2.12
C ALA A 166 -4.03 21.26 -1.24
N LYS A 167 -3.97 20.09 -0.57
CA LYS A 167 -2.84 19.71 0.29
C LYS A 167 -2.53 18.21 0.12
N ASP A 168 -1.29 17.84 0.31
CA ASP A 168 -0.83 16.44 0.27
C ASP A 168 -0.52 15.85 1.65
N THR A 169 -0.29 16.71 2.66
CA THR A 169 0.05 16.30 4.02
C THR A 169 -0.75 17.12 5.03
N TYR A 170 -1.66 16.47 5.75
CA TYR A 170 -2.58 17.15 6.67
C TYR A 170 -3.20 16.19 7.68
N GLU A 171 -3.68 16.77 8.76
CA GLU A 171 -4.47 16.12 9.80
C GLU A 171 -5.91 16.64 9.76
N ILE A 172 -6.89 15.75 9.91
CA ILE A 172 -8.31 16.08 10.05
C ILE A 172 -8.77 15.62 11.43
N VAL A 173 -9.37 16.53 12.19
CA VAL A 173 -10.12 16.23 13.41
C VAL A 173 -11.56 16.64 13.16
N ALA A 174 -12.44 15.65 13.01
CA ALA A 174 -13.84 15.89 12.67
C ALA A 174 -14.78 15.23 13.66
N LYS A 175 -15.81 15.97 14.08
CA LYS A 175 -16.91 15.46 14.90
C LYS A 175 -18.23 15.68 14.17
N PHE A 176 -18.87 14.58 13.80
CA PHE A 176 -20.18 14.55 13.16
C PHE A 176 -21.27 14.29 14.20
N LYS A 177 -22.40 14.97 14.09
CA LYS A 177 -23.60 14.81 14.93
C LYS A 177 -24.74 14.30 14.01
N PRO A 178 -24.77 13.00 13.71
CA PRO A 178 -25.71 12.42 12.76
C PRO A 178 -27.14 12.38 13.33
N SER A 179 -28.14 12.45 12.43
CA SER A 179 -29.53 12.10 12.71
C SER A 179 -29.74 10.57 12.58
N GLU A 180 -30.95 10.09 12.92
CA GLU A 180 -31.32 8.68 12.73
C GLU A 180 -31.33 8.24 11.26
N LYS A 181 -31.46 9.19 10.32
CA LYS A 181 -31.51 8.91 8.88
C LYS A 181 -30.20 9.21 8.16
N THR A 182 -29.21 9.75 8.84
CA THR A 182 -27.85 9.85 8.30
C THR A 182 -27.28 8.44 8.19
N LYS A 183 -26.85 8.03 7.00
CA LYS A 183 -26.35 6.68 6.75
C LYS A 183 -24.85 6.56 6.84
N LYS A 184 -24.14 7.50 6.21
CA LYS A 184 -22.68 7.51 6.18
C LYS A 184 -22.12 8.91 6.36
N VAL A 185 -20.96 8.98 6.99
CA VAL A 185 -20.14 10.20 7.10
C VAL A 185 -18.68 9.84 6.88
N GLY A 186 -17.91 10.77 6.34
CA GLY A 186 -16.48 10.53 6.13
C GLY A 186 -15.83 11.55 5.21
N PHE A 187 -14.74 11.13 4.60
CA PHE A 187 -13.93 11.97 3.74
C PHE A 187 -13.45 11.21 2.51
N ARG A 188 -13.43 11.90 1.38
CA ARG A 188 -12.69 11.56 0.18
C ARG A 188 -11.39 12.35 0.18
N LEU A 189 -10.27 11.66 0.11
CA LEU A 189 -8.93 12.19 0.35
C LEU A 189 -8.05 12.00 -0.87
N ARG A 190 -7.07 12.89 -1.06
CA ARG A 190 -6.11 12.81 -2.16
C ARG A 190 -6.80 12.61 -3.51
N LYS A 191 -7.86 13.35 -3.74
CA LYS A 191 -8.64 13.26 -4.98
C LYS A 191 -8.05 14.14 -6.07
N ASN A 192 -8.16 13.68 -7.32
CA ASN A 192 -7.90 14.51 -8.50
C ASN A 192 -9.15 15.34 -8.87
N GLN A 193 -8.97 16.25 -9.81
CA GLN A 193 -10.05 17.18 -10.22
C GLN A 193 -11.28 16.47 -10.82
N ASN A 194 -11.10 15.30 -11.43
CA ASN A 194 -12.16 14.58 -12.13
C ASN A 194 -12.81 13.48 -11.28
N ASP A 195 -12.47 13.36 -9.99
CA ASP A 195 -12.95 12.32 -9.07
C ASP A 195 -12.74 10.88 -9.60
N THR A 196 -11.68 10.67 -10.38
CA THR A 196 -11.30 9.34 -10.89
C THR A 196 -10.22 8.66 -10.05
N GLU A 197 -9.51 9.45 -9.22
CA GLU A 197 -8.49 9.03 -8.29
C GLU A 197 -8.77 9.62 -6.91
N TYR A 198 -8.86 8.77 -5.89
CA TYR A 198 -9.14 9.15 -4.50
C TYR A 198 -8.99 7.97 -3.53
N THR A 199 -8.98 8.28 -2.23
CA THR A 199 -9.11 7.32 -1.12
C THR A 199 -10.28 7.76 -0.26
N ASP A 200 -11.24 6.86 0.02
CA ASP A 200 -12.38 7.15 0.87
C ASP A 200 -12.17 6.56 2.27
N VAL A 201 -12.42 7.38 3.30
CA VAL A 201 -12.55 6.97 4.70
C VAL A 201 -13.99 7.19 5.12
N ILE A 202 -14.70 6.11 5.44
CA ILE A 202 -16.16 6.16 5.64
C ILE A 202 -16.52 5.46 6.96
N TYR A 203 -17.33 6.13 7.76
CA TYR A 203 -18.07 5.54 8.86
C TYR A 203 -19.54 5.29 8.41
N ASP A 204 -19.90 4.01 8.33
CA ASP A 204 -21.26 3.54 8.06
C ASP A 204 -22.02 3.44 9.38
N LEU A 205 -23.01 4.30 9.55
CA LEU A 205 -23.78 4.44 10.78
C LEU A 205 -24.76 3.30 11.02
N GLU A 206 -25.27 2.71 9.92
CA GLU A 206 -26.23 1.62 9.98
C GLU A 206 -25.53 0.31 10.41
N ASN A 207 -24.33 0.08 9.88
CA ASN A 207 -23.55 -1.14 10.13
C ASN A 207 -22.48 -0.97 11.23
N GLU A 208 -22.37 0.22 11.84
CA GLU A 208 -21.33 0.56 12.82
C GLU A 208 -19.94 0.15 12.33
N LYS A 209 -19.61 0.57 11.10
CA LYS A 209 -18.42 0.12 10.39
C LYS A 209 -17.55 1.30 9.97
N LEU A 210 -16.25 1.23 10.25
CA LEU A 210 -15.26 2.16 9.75
C LEU A 210 -14.45 1.47 8.65
N SER A 211 -14.24 2.13 7.53
CA SER A 211 -13.53 1.59 6.38
C SER A 211 -12.57 2.57 5.72
N ILE A 212 -11.53 2.02 5.09
CA ILE A 212 -10.65 2.70 4.15
C ILE A 212 -10.77 2.00 2.79
N ASP A 213 -11.24 2.72 1.78
CA ASP A 213 -11.28 2.26 0.40
C ASP A 213 -10.22 3.00 -0.41
N ARG A 214 -9.17 2.30 -0.78
CA ARG A 214 -8.07 2.79 -1.62
C ARG A 214 -8.08 2.18 -3.03
N SER A 215 -9.18 1.59 -3.44
CA SER A 215 -9.28 0.91 -4.76
C SER A 215 -9.08 1.86 -5.94
N LYS A 216 -9.16 3.16 -5.70
CA LYS A 216 -8.93 4.24 -6.67
C LYS A 216 -7.84 5.23 -6.21
N SER A 217 -6.95 4.83 -5.32
CA SER A 217 -5.97 5.75 -4.70
C SER A 217 -4.73 6.04 -5.56
N GLY A 218 -4.85 6.02 -6.87
CA GLY A 218 -3.74 6.25 -7.80
C GLY A 218 -3.10 4.96 -8.28
N LYS A 219 -1.81 4.79 -8.08
CA LYS A 219 -1.10 3.59 -8.50
C LYS A 219 -1.58 2.37 -7.70
N ILE A 220 -2.09 1.38 -8.40
CA ILE A 220 -2.58 0.14 -7.82
C ILE A 220 -1.53 -0.96 -8.00
N ILE A 221 -1.04 -1.49 -6.90
CA ILE A 221 0.08 -2.43 -6.88
C ILE A 221 -0.36 -3.86 -7.18
N SER A 222 -1.57 -4.23 -6.69
CA SER A 222 -2.12 -5.58 -6.87
C SER A 222 -3.63 -5.62 -6.62
N GLN A 223 -4.24 -6.78 -6.83
CA GLN A 223 -5.66 -6.98 -6.50
C GLN A 223 -5.90 -7.02 -4.98
N GLU A 224 -4.94 -7.51 -4.20
CA GLU A 224 -5.03 -7.48 -2.73
C GLU A 224 -4.97 -6.04 -2.20
N PHE A 225 -4.15 -5.19 -2.83
CA PHE A 225 -4.06 -3.76 -2.50
C PHE A 225 -5.40 -3.04 -2.67
N LYS A 226 -6.23 -3.43 -3.64
CA LYS A 226 -7.56 -2.84 -3.91
C LYS A 226 -8.63 -3.17 -2.89
N LYS A 227 -8.43 -4.19 -2.05
CA LYS A 227 -9.47 -4.62 -1.12
C LYS A 227 -9.76 -3.51 -0.10
N ILE A 228 -11.04 -3.28 0.14
CA ILE A 228 -11.50 -2.39 1.20
C ILE A 228 -11.07 -2.98 2.53
N ASN A 229 -10.49 -2.16 3.38
CA ASN A 229 -10.13 -2.54 4.74
C ASN A 229 -11.17 -1.95 5.70
N GLU A 230 -11.70 -2.77 6.59
CA GLU A 230 -12.81 -2.37 7.44
C GLU A 230 -12.79 -3.04 8.81
N GLN A 231 -13.35 -2.34 9.79
CA GLN A 231 -13.66 -2.86 11.11
C GLN A 231 -15.12 -2.65 11.41
N SER A 232 -15.81 -3.72 11.81
CA SER A 232 -17.19 -3.70 12.28
C SER A 232 -17.26 -3.49 13.80
N ASN A 233 -18.45 -3.13 14.28
CA ASN A 233 -18.74 -2.85 15.69
C ASN A 233 -17.95 -1.64 16.25
N VAL A 234 -17.59 -0.69 15.39
CA VAL A 234 -17.01 0.59 15.81
C VAL A 234 -18.13 1.46 16.36
N LYS A 235 -18.11 1.71 17.65
CA LYS A 235 -19.20 2.42 18.34
C LYS A 235 -19.11 3.92 18.15
N LYS A 236 -20.29 4.57 18.10
CA LYS A 236 -20.41 6.02 18.26
C LYS A 236 -20.01 6.42 19.68
N ASN A 237 -19.73 7.69 19.90
CA ASN A 237 -19.59 8.26 21.23
C ASN A 237 -20.90 8.14 22.03
N GLU A 238 -20.84 8.27 23.34
CA GLU A 238 -22.01 8.22 24.24
C GLU A 238 -23.06 9.28 23.90
N ASP A 239 -22.64 10.44 23.36
CA ASP A 239 -23.51 11.52 22.90
C ASP A 239 -24.10 11.25 21.49
N GLY A 240 -23.86 10.10 20.90
CA GLY A 240 -24.29 9.70 19.57
C GLY A 240 -23.46 10.28 18.43
N SER A 241 -22.42 11.07 18.72
CA SER A 241 -21.54 11.64 17.71
C SER A 241 -20.57 10.59 17.17
N VAL A 242 -20.02 10.87 15.98
CA VAL A 242 -18.91 10.14 15.37
C VAL A 242 -17.73 11.11 15.23
N GLU A 243 -16.60 10.76 15.80
CA GLU A 243 -15.36 11.50 15.61
C GLU A 243 -14.43 10.65 14.72
N LEU A 244 -13.84 11.29 13.74
CA LEU A 244 -12.78 10.75 12.90
C LEU A 244 -11.55 11.61 13.04
N HIS A 245 -10.46 11.01 13.46
CA HIS A 245 -9.14 11.61 13.48
C HIS A 245 -8.31 10.95 12.38
N ILE A 246 -7.92 11.73 11.37
CA ILE A 246 -7.30 11.19 10.15
C ILE A 246 -5.99 11.93 9.90
N TYR A 247 -4.93 11.17 9.66
CA TYR A 247 -3.67 11.68 9.14
C TYR A 247 -3.51 11.24 7.69
N VAL A 248 -3.17 12.20 6.85
CA VAL A 248 -2.86 11.98 5.43
C VAL A 248 -1.45 12.45 5.18
N ASP A 249 -0.63 11.58 4.65
CA ASP A 249 0.70 11.94 4.15
C ASP A 249 0.77 11.61 2.65
N LYS A 250 1.90 11.91 2.03
CA LYS A 250 2.11 11.72 0.59
C LYS A 250 1.78 10.30 0.12
N ALA A 251 2.05 9.32 0.95
CA ALA A 251 1.89 7.90 0.61
C ALA A 251 1.14 7.08 1.68
N SER A 252 0.38 7.72 2.57
CA SER A 252 -0.37 7.01 3.60
C SER A 252 -1.66 7.72 4.04
N VAL A 253 -2.58 6.92 4.54
CA VAL A 253 -3.77 7.36 5.28
C VAL A 253 -3.87 6.53 6.54
N GLU A 254 -3.94 7.20 7.70
CA GLU A 254 -4.20 6.59 8.99
C GLU A 254 -5.44 7.21 9.62
N VAL A 255 -6.36 6.38 10.11
CA VAL A 255 -7.62 6.81 10.73
C VAL A 255 -7.82 6.19 12.10
N PHE A 256 -8.33 7.00 13.01
CA PHE A 256 -8.68 6.62 14.38
C PHE A 256 -10.15 6.99 14.63
N SER A 257 -10.88 6.08 15.28
CA SER A 257 -12.30 6.29 15.60
C SER A 257 -12.50 7.16 16.84
N SER A 258 -13.72 7.60 17.04
CA SER A 258 -14.18 8.46 18.13
C SER A 258 -13.68 8.09 19.53
N ASN A 259 -13.63 6.81 19.82
CA ASN A 259 -13.22 6.30 21.13
C ASN A 259 -11.82 5.66 21.10
N ASN A 260 -11.09 5.83 20.01
CA ASN A 260 -9.76 5.27 19.75
C ASN A 260 -9.68 3.74 19.85
N THR A 261 -10.81 3.03 19.74
CA THR A 261 -10.86 1.56 19.76
C THR A 261 -10.78 0.92 18.37
N ALA A 262 -10.75 1.73 17.32
CA ALA A 262 -10.48 1.29 15.96
C ALA A 262 -9.40 2.18 15.34
N ALA A 263 -8.36 1.55 14.83
CA ALA A 263 -7.28 2.17 14.10
C ALA A 263 -7.09 1.47 12.76
N GLY A 264 -6.92 2.24 11.68
CA GLY A 264 -6.67 1.73 10.35
C GLY A 264 -5.54 2.48 9.66
N ALA A 265 -4.59 1.77 9.08
CA ALA A 265 -3.46 2.34 8.36
C ALA A 265 -3.27 1.68 7.01
N ASN A 266 -3.15 2.50 5.97
CA ASN A 266 -2.97 2.04 4.60
C ASN A 266 -1.97 2.89 3.84
N GLN A 267 -1.07 2.25 3.10
CA GLN A 267 -0.31 2.91 2.06
C GLN A 267 -1.24 3.29 0.91
N ILE A 268 -0.99 4.45 0.32
CA ILE A 268 -1.66 4.94 -0.90
C ILE A 268 -0.59 5.51 -1.83
N PHE A 269 -0.82 5.50 -3.13
CA PHE A 269 0.13 6.03 -4.10
C PHE A 269 -0.58 6.93 -5.11
N PRO A 270 -1.18 8.03 -4.63
CA PRO A 270 -1.87 8.98 -5.50
C PRO A 270 -0.88 9.69 -6.42
N THR A 271 -1.38 10.12 -7.56
CA THR A 271 -0.66 11.09 -8.39
C THR A 271 -0.28 12.30 -7.53
N PRO A 272 0.97 12.79 -7.54
CA PRO A 272 1.40 13.88 -6.68
C PRO A 272 0.52 15.13 -6.75
N THR A 273 -0.10 15.39 -7.90
CA THR A 273 -1.04 16.51 -8.12
C THR A 273 -2.47 16.24 -7.64
N SER A 274 -2.78 15.05 -7.15
CA SER A 274 -4.08 14.75 -6.54
C SER A 274 -4.10 15.28 -5.10
N LEU A 275 -4.46 16.54 -4.93
CA LEU A 275 -4.36 17.29 -3.68
C LEU A 275 -5.73 17.57 -3.04
N GLY A 276 -6.83 17.28 -3.73
CA GLY A 276 -8.18 17.61 -3.31
C GLY A 276 -8.71 16.72 -2.18
N ALA A 277 -9.75 17.22 -1.50
CA ALA A 277 -10.56 16.47 -0.56
C ALA A 277 -12.04 16.84 -0.69
N SER A 278 -12.91 15.98 -0.14
CA SER A 278 -14.36 16.27 0.01
C SER A 278 -14.86 15.65 1.31
N VAL A 279 -15.88 16.27 1.91
CA VAL A 279 -16.64 15.64 2.99
C VAL A 279 -17.73 14.78 2.36
N LEU A 280 -17.85 13.54 2.82
CA LEU A 280 -18.86 12.59 2.35
C LEU A 280 -19.99 12.49 3.37
N VAL A 281 -21.22 12.64 2.90
CA VAL A 281 -22.45 12.43 3.67
C VAL A 281 -23.42 11.65 2.80
N GLU A 282 -24.05 10.62 3.35
CA GLU A 282 -25.14 9.89 2.71
C GLU A 282 -26.36 9.89 3.63
N GLY A 283 -27.54 10.19 3.09
CA GLY A 283 -28.81 10.30 3.83
C GLY A 283 -29.09 11.74 4.30
N ASP A 284 -29.64 11.90 5.51
CA ASP A 284 -29.93 13.23 6.05
C ASP A 284 -28.66 14.07 6.24
N PRO A 285 -28.76 15.40 6.06
CA PRO A 285 -27.66 16.32 6.37
C PRO A 285 -27.16 16.14 7.82
N VAL A 286 -25.88 16.34 8.02
CA VAL A 286 -25.23 16.20 9.32
C VAL A 286 -24.64 17.52 9.80
N LYS A 287 -24.76 17.81 11.09
CA LYS A 287 -23.98 18.89 11.71
C LYS A 287 -22.58 18.38 12.05
N ALA A 288 -21.58 19.19 11.78
CA ALA A 288 -20.20 18.82 12.05
C ALA A 288 -19.34 19.98 12.55
N ASP A 289 -18.35 19.61 13.36
CA ASP A 289 -17.16 20.41 13.66
C ASP A 289 -15.99 19.76 12.93
N ILE A 290 -15.27 20.50 12.09
CA ILE A 290 -14.14 19.98 11.32
C ILE A 290 -12.97 20.95 11.45
N ASP A 291 -11.85 20.45 11.92
CA ASP A 291 -10.57 21.15 11.94
C ASP A 291 -9.59 20.39 11.00
N ILE A 292 -8.97 21.10 10.07
CA ILE A 292 -7.94 20.54 9.17
C ILE A 292 -6.66 21.33 9.39
N TYR A 293 -5.59 20.64 9.73
CA TYR A 293 -4.27 21.23 9.95
C TYR A 293 -3.33 20.76 8.83
N PRO A 294 -2.82 21.65 7.98
CA PRO A 294 -1.64 21.32 7.20
C PRO A 294 -0.51 20.91 8.16
N MET A 295 0.25 19.89 7.81
CA MET A 295 1.32 19.38 8.67
C MET A 295 2.68 19.81 8.16
N LYS A 296 3.54 20.28 9.09
CA LYS A 296 4.93 20.60 8.80
C LYS A 296 5.76 19.34 8.70
N SER A 297 6.87 19.42 7.98
CA SER A 297 7.85 18.33 7.91
C SER A 297 8.52 18.12 9.27
N ILE A 298 8.77 16.85 9.62
CA ILE A 298 9.65 16.50 10.77
C ILE A 298 11.13 16.83 10.50
N TRP A 299 11.50 17.04 9.24
CA TRP A 299 12.83 17.43 8.83
C TRP A 299 12.95 18.95 8.95
N THR A 300 13.52 19.42 10.06
CA THR A 300 13.53 20.83 10.48
C THR A 300 14.38 21.76 9.63
N ASP A 301 15.23 21.22 8.77
CA ASP A 301 16.21 21.99 8.00
C ASP A 301 15.69 22.43 6.62
N LYS A 302 14.44 22.15 6.30
CA LYS A 302 13.83 22.57 5.02
C LYS A 302 13.04 23.86 5.23
N GLU A 303 13.65 24.98 4.84
CA GLU A 303 12.92 26.20 4.50
C GLU A 303 11.84 25.87 3.45
N GLU A 304 10.73 26.60 3.45
CA GLU A 304 9.76 26.50 2.34
C GLU A 304 10.53 26.72 1.03
N LEU A 305 10.60 25.66 0.22
CA LEU A 305 11.32 25.73 -1.03
C LEU A 305 10.52 26.61 -2.01
N THR A 306 11.08 27.75 -2.35
CA THR A 306 10.50 28.69 -3.33
C THR A 306 10.94 28.39 -4.76
N ASP A 307 11.90 27.47 -4.92
CA ASP A 307 12.47 27.09 -6.20
C ASP A 307 12.27 25.60 -6.48
N VAL A 308 12.42 25.20 -7.74
CA VAL A 308 12.37 23.80 -8.14
C VAL A 308 13.53 23.03 -7.50
N GLU A 309 13.18 22.05 -6.65
CA GLU A 309 14.16 21.18 -5.99
C GLU A 309 14.56 20.02 -6.90
N SER A 310 13.56 19.36 -7.50
CA SER A 310 13.80 18.15 -8.30
C SER A 310 12.65 17.88 -9.29
N VAL A 311 12.94 16.96 -10.23
CA VAL A 311 11.93 16.29 -11.06
C VAL A 311 11.94 14.80 -10.72
N GLY A 312 10.79 14.28 -10.33
CA GLY A 312 10.60 12.88 -9.95
C GLY A 312 9.57 12.17 -10.81
N SER A 313 9.42 10.88 -10.61
CA SER A 313 8.42 10.03 -11.27
C SER A 313 7.97 8.92 -10.34
N MET A 314 6.75 8.44 -10.53
CA MET A 314 6.22 7.22 -9.89
C MET A 314 6.45 5.97 -10.76
N GLN A 315 7.42 6.01 -11.65
CA GLN A 315 7.76 4.89 -12.52
C GLN A 315 9.25 4.55 -12.37
N ASN A 316 9.58 3.29 -12.57
CA ASN A 316 10.96 2.84 -12.58
C ASN A 316 11.72 3.59 -13.68
N GLU A 317 12.94 4.03 -13.37
CA GLU A 317 13.78 4.71 -14.35
C GLU A 317 14.35 3.79 -15.43
N ASN A 318 14.40 2.48 -15.15
CA ASN A 318 14.83 1.48 -16.12
C ASN A 318 13.60 0.79 -16.72
N GLN A 319 13.33 1.09 -17.99
CA GLN A 319 12.24 0.49 -18.75
C GLN A 319 12.78 -0.57 -19.71
N ILE A 320 12.10 -1.68 -19.81
CA ILE A 320 12.38 -2.74 -20.79
C ILE A 320 11.19 -2.79 -21.73
N LEU A 321 11.44 -2.61 -23.02
CA LEU A 321 10.45 -2.69 -24.09
C LEU A 321 10.93 -3.65 -25.16
N TYR A 322 10.01 -4.19 -25.93
CA TYR A 322 10.31 -4.87 -27.18
C TYR A 322 10.02 -3.94 -28.36
N ALA A 323 10.72 -4.14 -29.48
CA ALA A 323 10.47 -3.35 -30.67
C ALA A 323 8.98 -3.44 -31.08
N GLY A 324 8.33 -2.28 -31.21
CA GLY A 324 6.89 -2.14 -31.45
C GLY A 324 6.07 -1.82 -30.21
N ASP A 325 6.59 -2.02 -29.00
CA ASP A 325 5.90 -1.67 -27.76
C ASP A 325 5.93 -0.17 -27.50
N SER A 326 5.00 0.28 -26.64
CA SER A 326 4.97 1.66 -26.16
C SER A 326 4.74 1.70 -24.65
N VAL A 327 5.34 2.69 -23.98
CA VAL A 327 5.12 3.00 -22.57
C VAL A 327 4.79 4.48 -22.42
N GLU A 328 3.83 4.80 -21.56
CA GLU A 328 3.57 6.17 -21.15
C GLU A 328 4.44 6.50 -19.92
N LEU A 329 5.26 7.53 -20.01
CA LEU A 329 6.07 8.07 -18.93
C LEU A 329 5.44 9.35 -18.39
N SER A 330 5.47 9.52 -17.07
CA SER A 330 5.05 10.74 -16.37
C SER A 330 6.16 11.22 -15.44
N ALA A 331 6.24 12.55 -15.28
CA ALA A 331 7.17 13.17 -14.34
C ALA A 331 6.49 14.37 -13.66
N TYR A 332 6.98 14.73 -12.48
CA TYR A 332 6.41 15.77 -11.62
C TYR A 332 7.53 16.65 -11.10
N VAL A 333 7.26 17.96 -11.02
CA VAL A 333 8.17 18.93 -10.42
C VAL A 333 7.92 19.01 -8.92
N PHE A 334 8.97 19.02 -8.12
CA PHE A 334 8.90 19.17 -6.66
C PHE A 334 9.64 20.45 -6.21
N PRO A 335 9.07 21.19 -5.23
CA PRO A 335 7.76 20.96 -4.56
C PRO A 335 6.58 20.97 -5.55
N ILE A 336 5.51 20.24 -5.21
CA ILE A 336 4.36 20.09 -6.12
C ILE A 336 3.59 21.40 -6.37
N SER A 337 3.84 22.42 -5.56
CA SER A 337 3.32 23.79 -5.73
C SER A 337 3.97 24.55 -6.88
N MET A 338 5.10 24.07 -7.41
CA MET A 338 5.79 24.68 -8.52
C MET A 338 5.08 24.41 -9.86
N ASP A 339 5.48 25.16 -10.89
CA ASP A 339 5.00 24.91 -12.26
C ASP A 339 5.30 23.47 -12.68
N GLN A 340 4.24 22.71 -12.95
CA GLN A 340 4.31 21.29 -13.29
C GLN A 340 4.59 21.03 -14.78
N THR A 341 4.93 22.07 -15.56
CA THR A 341 5.23 21.88 -16.97
C THR A 341 6.54 21.14 -17.16
N ILE A 342 6.48 19.98 -17.79
CA ILE A 342 7.61 19.11 -18.14
C ILE A 342 7.87 19.19 -19.64
N THR A 343 9.13 19.25 -20.01
CA THR A 343 9.62 19.07 -21.39
C THR A 343 10.33 17.72 -21.51
N TRP A 344 10.04 17.01 -22.60
CA TRP A 344 10.57 15.68 -22.85
C TRP A 344 11.53 15.68 -24.05
N ASP A 345 12.64 14.96 -23.96
CA ASP A 345 13.57 14.75 -25.07
C ASP A 345 14.19 13.35 -25.04
N VAL A 346 14.46 12.81 -26.21
CA VAL A 346 15.33 11.64 -26.36
C VAL A 346 16.77 12.14 -26.49
N THR A 347 17.52 12.11 -25.39
CA THR A 347 18.88 12.65 -25.35
C THR A 347 19.91 11.71 -25.97
N GLU A 348 19.62 10.39 -25.96
CA GLU A 348 20.43 9.36 -26.60
C GLU A 348 19.53 8.29 -27.23
N GLY A 349 19.97 7.67 -28.32
CA GLY A 349 19.23 6.58 -28.98
C GLY A 349 17.96 7.06 -29.70
N LYS A 350 18.02 8.21 -30.39
CA LYS A 350 16.87 8.78 -31.15
C LYS A 350 16.38 7.86 -32.30
N ASP A 351 17.18 6.91 -32.69
CA ASP A 351 16.81 5.88 -33.68
C ASP A 351 16.31 4.59 -33.04
N VAL A 352 16.40 4.46 -31.70
CA VAL A 352 15.94 3.31 -30.93
C VAL A 352 14.50 3.51 -30.45
N VAL A 353 14.15 4.75 -30.07
CA VAL A 353 12.80 5.11 -29.62
C VAL A 353 12.34 6.42 -30.26
N SER A 354 11.02 6.59 -30.33
CA SER A 354 10.37 7.88 -30.59
C SER A 354 9.53 8.27 -29.39
N ILE A 355 9.31 9.58 -29.22
CA ILE A 355 8.41 10.10 -28.20
C ILE A 355 7.29 10.94 -28.80
N LYS A 356 6.12 10.90 -28.18
CA LYS A 356 4.99 11.78 -28.47
C LYS A 356 4.49 12.34 -27.13
N GLU A 357 4.55 13.65 -26.99
CA GLU A 357 4.03 14.33 -25.79
C GLU A 357 2.50 14.47 -25.88
N SER A 358 1.84 14.25 -24.74
CA SER A 358 0.41 14.51 -24.56
C SER A 358 0.16 14.76 -23.07
N ASP A 359 -0.49 15.90 -22.77
CA ASP A 359 -0.92 16.27 -21.41
C ASP A 359 0.20 16.18 -20.35
N GLY A 360 1.40 16.66 -20.70
CA GLY A 360 2.57 16.66 -19.81
C GLY A 360 3.24 15.30 -19.64
N LYS A 361 2.76 14.25 -20.33
CA LYS A 361 3.33 12.91 -20.36
C LYS A 361 4.01 12.63 -21.69
N ALA A 362 4.88 11.62 -21.74
CA ALA A 362 5.51 11.16 -22.96
C ALA A 362 5.13 9.70 -23.24
N VAL A 363 4.55 9.46 -24.41
CA VAL A 363 4.41 8.10 -24.94
C VAL A 363 5.68 7.76 -25.70
N VAL A 364 6.47 6.84 -25.16
CA VAL A 364 7.72 6.34 -25.72
C VAL A 364 7.42 5.07 -26.51
N THR A 365 7.71 5.07 -27.80
CA THR A 365 7.54 3.91 -28.68
C THR A 365 8.90 3.35 -29.07
N ALA A 366 9.09 2.05 -28.84
CA ALA A 366 10.30 1.30 -29.20
C ALA A 366 10.31 1.01 -30.71
N LEU A 367 11.35 1.45 -31.40
CA LEU A 367 11.50 1.32 -32.85
C LEU A 367 12.37 0.12 -33.24
N LYS A 368 13.49 -0.07 -32.57
CA LYS A 368 14.43 -1.18 -32.80
C LYS A 368 15.21 -1.49 -31.53
N SER A 369 15.81 -2.65 -31.46
CA SER A 369 16.68 -3.02 -30.34
C SER A 369 17.83 -2.05 -30.11
N GLY A 370 18.13 -1.81 -28.84
CA GLY A 370 19.17 -0.88 -28.43
C GLY A 370 18.87 -0.23 -27.08
N LYS A 371 19.66 0.76 -26.73
CA LYS A 371 19.47 1.54 -25.52
C LYS A 371 19.18 2.99 -25.88
N ALA A 372 18.20 3.59 -25.24
CA ALA A 372 17.86 4.99 -25.39
C ALA A 372 17.77 5.66 -24.00
N THR A 373 17.98 6.96 -23.98
CA THR A 373 17.82 7.80 -22.79
C THR A 373 16.74 8.84 -23.07
N VAL A 374 15.67 8.79 -22.29
CA VAL A 374 14.57 9.77 -22.30
C VAL A 374 14.69 10.65 -21.08
N THR A 375 14.65 11.95 -21.27
CA THR A 375 14.81 12.94 -20.20
C THR A 375 13.55 13.79 -20.07
N ALA A 376 13.03 13.87 -18.86
CA ALA A 376 11.99 14.79 -18.45
C ALA A 376 12.61 15.95 -17.68
N SER A 377 12.48 17.18 -18.15
CA SER A 377 13.05 18.37 -17.51
C SER A 377 11.95 19.33 -17.07
N SER A 378 12.12 19.98 -15.92
CA SER A 378 11.26 21.11 -15.55
C SER A 378 11.42 22.23 -16.57
N LYS A 379 10.32 22.81 -17.01
CA LYS A 379 10.34 23.96 -17.91
C LYS A 379 10.88 25.22 -17.22
N SER A 380 10.55 25.42 -15.95
CA SER A 380 10.98 26.57 -15.15
C SER A 380 12.44 26.48 -14.72
N ASP A 381 12.97 25.28 -14.48
CA ASP A 381 14.40 25.02 -14.23
C ASP A 381 14.88 23.78 -14.98
N PRO A 382 15.37 23.92 -16.22
CA PRO A 382 15.82 22.78 -17.03
C PRO A 382 17.05 22.03 -16.48
N SER A 383 17.71 22.53 -15.44
CA SER A 383 18.80 21.82 -14.75
C SER A 383 18.25 20.65 -13.94
N LYS A 384 16.98 20.74 -13.50
CA LYS A 384 16.27 19.72 -12.73
C LYS A 384 15.56 18.77 -13.69
N LYS A 385 15.97 17.52 -13.65
CA LYS A 385 15.51 16.50 -14.61
C LYS A 385 15.44 15.11 -14.02
N LYS A 386 14.53 14.30 -14.56
CA LYS A 386 14.46 12.85 -14.37
C LYS A 386 14.88 12.16 -15.65
N ILE A 387 15.72 11.15 -15.50
CA ILE A 387 16.28 10.38 -16.62
C ILE A 387 15.65 8.98 -16.58
N PHE A 388 15.20 8.53 -17.75
CA PHE A 388 14.74 7.17 -17.98
C PHE A 388 15.66 6.47 -18.98
N THR A 389 16.10 5.28 -18.61
CA THR A 389 16.83 4.38 -19.48
C THR A 389 15.86 3.41 -20.13
N ILE A 390 15.76 3.42 -21.45
CA ILE A 390 14.90 2.53 -22.21
C ILE A 390 15.76 1.46 -22.87
N ASN A 391 15.65 0.24 -22.42
CA ASN A 391 16.33 -0.91 -23.00
C ASN A 391 15.35 -1.63 -23.95
N VAL A 392 15.51 -1.42 -25.24
CA VAL A 392 14.68 -2.08 -26.25
C VAL A 392 15.33 -3.38 -26.64
N LYS A 393 14.62 -4.46 -26.48
CA LYS A 393 15.00 -5.81 -26.90
C LYS A 393 14.38 -6.15 -28.23
N GLU A 394 15.04 -7.00 -29.00
CA GLU A 394 14.40 -7.62 -30.14
C GLU A 394 13.33 -8.61 -29.65
N ASN A 395 12.19 -8.60 -30.31
CA ASN A 395 11.16 -9.61 -30.09
C ASN A 395 11.51 -10.90 -30.84
N ASN A 396 12.59 -11.53 -30.38
CA ASN A 396 13.15 -12.70 -31.08
C ASN A 396 12.25 -13.93 -30.98
N PHE A 397 11.32 -13.97 -30.03
CA PHE A 397 10.43 -15.10 -29.86
C PHE A 397 9.43 -15.23 -31.03
N LYS A 398 8.87 -14.12 -31.51
CA LYS A 398 7.97 -14.11 -32.68
C LYS A 398 8.63 -14.61 -33.97
N THR A 399 9.93 -14.37 -34.11
CA THR A 399 10.68 -14.80 -35.28
C THR A 399 11.31 -16.18 -35.13
N ASN A 400 11.51 -16.66 -33.90
CA ASN A 400 12.24 -17.89 -33.62
C ASN A 400 11.35 -19.12 -33.36
N ILE A 401 10.03 -18.97 -33.22
CA ILE A 401 9.13 -20.12 -33.00
C ILE A 401 9.27 -21.21 -34.07
N LYS A 402 9.69 -20.84 -35.28
CA LYS A 402 9.96 -21.77 -36.40
C LYS A 402 11.28 -22.56 -36.26
N LYS A 403 12.15 -22.15 -35.32
CA LYS A 403 13.40 -22.85 -35.01
C LYS A 403 13.24 -23.85 -33.86
N PHE A 404 12.05 -23.98 -33.34
CA PHE A 404 11.75 -24.98 -32.34
C PHE A 404 11.33 -26.27 -33.00
N VAL A 405 11.74 -27.38 -32.43
CA VAL A 405 11.38 -28.72 -32.91
C VAL A 405 10.39 -29.37 -31.95
N ASN A 406 9.46 -30.10 -32.57
CA ASN A 406 8.61 -31.00 -31.82
C ASN A 406 9.44 -32.25 -31.44
N VAL A 407 9.75 -32.37 -30.16
CA VAL A 407 10.44 -33.55 -29.62
C VAL A 407 9.44 -34.66 -29.33
N SER A 408 8.30 -34.28 -28.75
CA SER A 408 7.17 -35.18 -28.49
C SER A 408 5.87 -34.40 -28.39
N GLY A 409 4.74 -35.03 -28.73
CA GLY A 409 3.41 -34.46 -28.62
C GLY A 409 2.80 -33.98 -29.94
N ASN A 410 1.57 -33.48 -29.85
CA ASN A 410 0.78 -33.00 -30.98
C ASN A 410 0.74 -31.47 -31.05
N TRP A 411 1.92 -30.87 -31.17
CA TRP A 411 2.06 -29.43 -31.24
C TRP A 411 1.63 -28.88 -32.61
N THR A 412 0.92 -27.79 -32.57
CA THR A 412 0.51 -27.03 -33.76
C THR A 412 0.93 -25.58 -33.62
N ILE A 413 1.30 -24.97 -34.74
CA ILE A 413 1.62 -23.56 -34.86
C ILE A 413 0.57 -22.88 -35.71
N ASP A 414 -0.14 -21.91 -35.14
CA ASP A 414 -1.07 -21.05 -35.87
C ASP A 414 -0.64 -19.58 -35.65
N GLY A 415 -0.08 -19.01 -36.71
CA GLY A 415 0.53 -17.68 -36.63
C GLY A 415 1.68 -17.60 -35.61
N GLU A 416 1.45 -16.95 -34.49
CA GLU A 416 2.42 -16.78 -33.38
C GLU A 416 2.08 -17.65 -32.16
N VAL A 417 1.04 -18.48 -32.26
CA VAL A 417 0.55 -19.32 -31.17
C VAL A 417 1.03 -20.76 -31.36
N LEU A 418 1.73 -21.27 -30.37
CA LEU A 418 2.10 -22.66 -30.22
C LEU A 418 1.08 -23.35 -29.31
N SER A 419 0.44 -24.41 -29.80
CA SER A 419 -0.59 -25.12 -29.05
C SER A 419 -0.30 -26.62 -29.03
N ASP A 420 -0.58 -27.23 -27.87
CA ASP A 420 -0.65 -28.70 -27.76
C ASP A 420 -2.04 -29.10 -27.29
N SER A 421 -2.64 -30.03 -28.02
CA SER A 421 -3.94 -30.62 -27.74
C SER A 421 -3.86 -31.98 -27.04
N ASN A 422 -2.67 -32.51 -26.85
CA ASN A 422 -2.47 -33.79 -26.23
C ASN A 422 -2.64 -33.69 -24.71
N GLN A 423 -3.24 -34.72 -24.11
CA GLN A 423 -3.43 -34.82 -22.68
C GLN A 423 -2.45 -35.81 -22.02
N SER A 424 -1.45 -36.28 -22.77
CA SER A 424 -0.42 -37.15 -22.21
C SER A 424 0.65 -36.35 -21.47
N ALA A 425 1.29 -36.96 -20.48
CA ALA A 425 2.41 -36.37 -19.79
C ALA A 425 3.67 -36.36 -20.68
N ASN A 426 4.43 -35.25 -20.62
CA ASN A 426 5.76 -35.11 -21.21
C ASN A 426 5.82 -34.83 -22.72
N ASP A 427 4.96 -33.94 -23.19
CA ASP A 427 5.11 -33.39 -24.52
C ASP A 427 6.07 -32.20 -24.53
N PHE A 428 7.08 -32.24 -25.41
CA PHE A 428 8.13 -31.24 -25.48
C PHE A 428 8.22 -30.57 -26.84
N TYR A 429 8.35 -29.25 -26.80
CA TYR A 429 8.68 -28.42 -27.97
C TYR A 429 9.91 -27.59 -27.58
N MET A 430 11.03 -27.80 -28.28
CA MET A 430 12.32 -27.28 -27.81
C MET A 430 13.03 -26.50 -28.93
N SER A 431 13.82 -25.50 -28.57
CA SER A 431 14.67 -24.76 -29.48
C SER A 431 15.84 -25.63 -29.97
N GLU A 432 16.07 -25.69 -31.30
CA GLU A 432 17.25 -26.31 -31.88
C GLU A 432 18.51 -25.47 -31.64
N ASP A 433 18.36 -24.14 -31.54
CA ASP A 433 19.47 -23.25 -31.33
C ASP A 433 19.68 -23.02 -29.83
N ALA A 434 20.94 -22.96 -29.40
CA ALA A 434 21.29 -22.53 -28.07
C ALA A 434 20.92 -21.05 -27.88
N ILE A 435 19.91 -20.79 -27.07
CA ILE A 435 19.56 -19.43 -26.62
C ILE A 435 20.39 -19.19 -25.36
N VAL A 436 21.66 -18.88 -25.49
CA VAL A 436 22.52 -18.71 -24.28
C VAL A 436 23.23 -17.37 -24.29
N ASN A 437 22.90 -16.59 -23.28
CA ASN A 437 23.78 -15.58 -22.69
C ASN A 437 23.82 -15.82 -21.18
N GLU A 438 24.86 -15.37 -20.53
CA GLU A 438 25.01 -15.46 -19.06
C GLU A 438 23.83 -14.86 -18.30
N LYS A 439 23.07 -13.96 -18.95
CA LYS A 439 21.84 -13.36 -18.45
C LYS A 439 20.80 -13.30 -19.55
N SER A 440 19.74 -14.07 -19.40
CA SER A 440 18.62 -14.12 -20.35
C SER A 440 17.31 -13.89 -19.61
N THR A 441 16.39 -13.16 -20.24
CA THR A 441 15.00 -13.04 -19.81
C THR A 441 14.15 -13.78 -20.84
N ILE A 442 13.24 -14.62 -20.36
CA ILE A 442 12.25 -15.32 -21.17
C ILE A 442 10.89 -14.78 -20.72
N GLU A 443 10.17 -14.20 -21.67
CA GLU A 443 8.79 -13.76 -21.47
C GLU A 443 7.88 -14.51 -22.41
N THR A 444 6.79 -15.02 -21.89
CA THR A 444 5.79 -15.75 -22.69
C THR A 444 4.42 -15.63 -22.02
N ASP A 445 3.41 -15.48 -22.85
CA ASP A 445 2.03 -15.60 -22.45
C ASP A 445 1.62 -17.06 -22.55
N MET A 446 1.07 -17.61 -21.47
CA MET A 446 0.61 -18.98 -21.42
C MET A 446 -0.87 -19.02 -21.08
N ALA A 447 -1.67 -19.64 -21.93
CA ALA A 447 -3.06 -19.95 -21.67
C ALA A 447 -3.25 -21.47 -21.66
N PHE A 448 -3.83 -21.98 -20.59
CA PHE A 448 -4.13 -23.40 -20.45
C PHE A 448 -5.43 -23.61 -19.67
N THR A 449 -6.17 -24.62 -20.11
CA THR A 449 -7.47 -24.95 -19.49
C THR A 449 -7.34 -26.07 -18.47
N ASN A 450 -6.31 -26.90 -18.58
CA ASN A 450 -6.10 -28.03 -17.69
C ASN A 450 -4.62 -28.50 -17.77
N GLY A 451 -4.18 -29.29 -16.78
CA GLY A 451 -2.86 -29.92 -16.78
C GLY A 451 -1.75 -29.08 -16.12
N LEU A 452 -0.52 -29.40 -16.44
CA LEU A 452 0.70 -28.74 -15.97
C LEU A 452 1.41 -28.16 -17.21
N VAL A 453 1.83 -26.90 -17.12
CA VAL A 453 2.66 -26.28 -18.14
C VAL A 453 4.05 -26.04 -17.57
N ASN A 454 5.07 -26.39 -18.34
CA ASN A 454 6.45 -26.31 -17.90
C ASN A 454 7.24 -25.41 -18.85
N LEU A 455 8.00 -24.47 -18.28
CA LEU A 455 9.05 -23.75 -18.99
C LEU A 455 10.40 -24.37 -18.58
N ILE A 456 11.09 -24.98 -19.54
CA ILE A 456 12.37 -25.64 -19.31
C ILE A 456 13.50 -24.78 -19.87
N PHE A 457 14.54 -24.57 -19.08
CA PHE A 457 15.68 -23.74 -19.46
C PHE A 457 17.00 -24.33 -18.92
N ALA A 458 18.11 -23.84 -19.45
CA ALA A 458 19.45 -24.33 -19.14
C ALA A 458 19.62 -25.85 -19.43
N SER A 459 18.94 -26.34 -20.48
CA SER A 459 19.22 -27.67 -21.02
C SER A 459 20.45 -27.63 -21.94
N SER A 460 21.29 -28.65 -21.87
CA SER A 460 22.47 -28.80 -22.71
C SER A 460 22.17 -29.42 -24.09
N SER A 461 20.96 -29.93 -24.26
CA SER A 461 20.49 -30.60 -25.47
C SER A 461 18.95 -30.61 -25.52
N THR A 462 18.37 -31.24 -26.50
CA THR A 462 16.92 -31.53 -26.56
C THR A 462 16.45 -32.55 -25.51
N ASP A 463 17.38 -33.20 -24.79
CA ASP A 463 17.09 -33.98 -23.59
C ASP A 463 16.99 -33.02 -22.39
N PRO A 464 15.85 -32.94 -21.69
CA PRO A 464 15.66 -32.03 -20.58
C PRO A 464 16.40 -32.48 -19.29
N ASN A 465 17.07 -33.61 -19.29
CA ASN A 465 17.78 -34.11 -18.10
C ASN A 465 18.87 -33.12 -17.64
N GLY A 466 18.83 -32.75 -16.38
CA GLY A 466 19.72 -31.74 -15.80
C GLY A 466 19.28 -30.29 -15.99
N ALA A 467 18.25 -30.04 -16.81
CA ALA A 467 17.68 -28.71 -17.01
C ALA A 467 16.92 -28.21 -15.77
N TYR A 468 16.73 -26.91 -15.70
CA TYR A 468 15.81 -26.30 -14.74
C TYR A 468 14.43 -26.17 -15.37
N CYS A 469 13.41 -26.30 -14.54
CA CYS A 469 12.01 -26.22 -14.94
C CYS A 469 11.22 -25.31 -14.01
N ILE A 470 10.50 -24.36 -14.59
CA ILE A 470 9.42 -23.65 -13.89
C ILE A 470 8.11 -24.34 -14.32
N GLN A 471 7.43 -24.95 -13.38
CA GLN A 471 6.15 -25.61 -13.59
C GLN A 471 5.00 -24.74 -13.09
N PHE A 472 4.04 -24.53 -13.92
CA PHE A 472 2.77 -23.88 -13.60
C PHE A 472 1.69 -24.95 -13.40
N ALA A 473 1.11 -24.96 -12.22
CA ALA A 473 0.07 -25.91 -11.81
C ALA A 473 -1.22 -25.16 -11.46
N PRO A 474 -2.12 -24.90 -12.42
CA PRO A 474 -3.27 -24.04 -12.23
C PRO A 474 -4.26 -24.60 -11.21
N ASN A 475 -4.47 -25.91 -11.19
CA ASN A 475 -5.41 -26.55 -10.28
C ASN A 475 -5.00 -26.46 -8.80
N SER A 476 -3.71 -26.34 -8.52
CA SER A 476 -3.16 -26.14 -7.19
C SER A 476 -2.76 -24.70 -6.91
N LYS A 477 -2.87 -23.80 -7.90
CA LYS A 477 -2.41 -22.40 -7.86
C LYS A 477 -0.92 -22.28 -7.44
N ASN A 478 -0.11 -23.22 -7.83
CA ASN A 478 1.30 -23.28 -7.48
C ASN A 478 2.19 -23.06 -8.69
N VAL A 479 3.30 -22.36 -8.44
CA VAL A 479 4.45 -22.28 -9.35
C VAL A 479 5.62 -22.95 -8.64
N ARG A 480 6.33 -23.86 -9.32
CA ARG A 480 7.45 -24.61 -8.75
C ARG A 480 8.68 -24.44 -9.63
N LEU A 481 9.83 -24.24 -8.99
CA LEU A 481 11.13 -24.31 -9.64
C LEU A 481 11.82 -25.60 -9.18
N PHE A 482 12.25 -26.42 -10.12
CA PHE A 482 13.00 -27.63 -9.81
C PHE A 482 14.00 -27.97 -10.91
N ARG A 483 14.94 -28.84 -10.62
CA ARG A 483 15.86 -29.42 -11.59
C ARG A 483 15.31 -30.78 -12.04
N ILE A 484 15.31 -31.01 -13.35
CA ILE A 484 14.90 -32.30 -13.91
C ILE A 484 16.07 -33.27 -13.72
N LEU A 485 15.82 -34.36 -13.02
CA LEU A 485 16.75 -35.44 -12.82
C LEU A 485 16.04 -36.76 -13.19
N HIS A 486 16.65 -37.52 -14.09
CA HIS A 486 16.21 -38.87 -14.44
C HIS A 486 17.00 -39.91 -13.68
#